data_b832272a8da9bcaaf7fea6a88af6f79a
#
_entry.id   b832272a8da9bcaaf7fea6a88af6f79a
#
_cell.length_a   1.000
_cell.length_b   1.000
_cell.length_c   1.000
_cell.angle_alpha   90.00
_cell.angle_beta   90.00
_cell.angle_gamma   90.00
#
_symmetry.space_group_name_H-M   'P 1'
#
loop_
_entity.id
_entity.type
_entity.pdbx_description
1 polymer ?
#
loop_
_entity_poly.entity_id
_entity_poly.type
_entity_poly.pdbx_seq_one_letter_code
_entity_poly.pdbx_strand_id
1 'polypeptide(L)'
;MKKLFFTIFVLCLSGVLFANNSTPDRSVDILHSLIDIKIDILSEKVTGKVTHSFSPLGSALSELELDAEDMIVRRVRIGNKDIPFFQSEEKLHMDLLKNYAWSDTLDVTINYTATPRTGLYFFKPDSLYPKRKMQAWTQGEETDNHHWVPLYDYPNERSTFETILTVSQEFKAVSNGELLSIIVNDDGTHT
;
A
#
# COMPACT_ATOMS: atom_id res chain seq x y z
N MET A 1 -10.38 75.38 -9.04
CA MET A 1 -9.96 74.25 -8.17
C MET A 1 -10.30 72.94 -8.88
N LYS A 2 -9.34 72.29 -9.51
CA LYS A 2 -9.54 71.01 -10.24
C LYS A 2 -9.21 69.89 -9.26
N LYS A 3 -10.20 69.03 -8.96
CA LYS A 3 -10.02 67.80 -8.16
C LYS A 3 -9.47 66.73 -9.07
N LEU A 4 -8.25 66.29 -8.77
CA LEU A 4 -7.59 65.16 -9.43
C LEU A 4 -8.06 63.86 -8.75
N PHE A 5 -8.86 63.05 -9.50
CA PHE A 5 -9.21 61.70 -9.07
C PHE A 5 -8.08 60.75 -9.45
N PHE A 6 -7.43 60.18 -8.40
CA PHE A 6 -6.40 59.16 -8.56
C PHE A 6 -7.09 57.77 -8.47
N THR A 7 -7.27 57.15 -9.62
CA THR A 7 -7.84 55.79 -9.67
C THR A 7 -6.68 54.79 -9.50
N ILE A 8 -6.62 54.14 -8.35
CA ILE A 8 -5.66 53.03 -8.10
C ILE A 8 -6.23 51.77 -8.74
N PHE A 9 -5.57 51.28 -9.81
CA PHE A 9 -5.86 50.00 -10.45
C PHE A 9 -5.07 48.91 -9.70
N VAL A 10 -5.74 48.20 -8.82
CA VAL A 10 -5.16 47.02 -8.15
C VAL A 10 -5.24 45.84 -9.11
N LEU A 11 -4.06 45.49 -9.71
CA LEU A 11 -3.93 44.29 -10.52
C LEU A 11 -3.82 43.09 -9.56
N CYS A 12 -4.93 42.40 -9.32
CA CYS A 12 -4.91 41.09 -8.68
C CYS A 12 -4.26 40.08 -9.65
N LEU A 13 -2.97 39.85 -9.52
CA LEU A 13 -2.31 38.67 -10.13
C LEU A 13 -2.75 37.44 -9.37
N SER A 14 -3.84 36.80 -9.80
CA SER A 14 -4.19 35.46 -9.35
C SER A 14 -3.20 34.48 -9.98
N GLY A 15 -2.13 34.20 -9.24
CA GLY A 15 -1.24 33.09 -9.56
C GLY A 15 -2.05 31.79 -9.47
N VAL A 16 -2.41 31.20 -10.60
CA VAL A 16 -2.94 29.85 -10.65
C VAL A 16 -1.77 28.93 -10.34
N LEU A 17 -1.69 28.51 -9.09
CA LEU A 17 -0.83 27.40 -8.70
C LEU A 17 -1.41 26.14 -9.32
N PHE A 18 -0.88 25.75 -10.47
CA PHE A 18 -1.07 24.38 -10.96
C PHE A 18 -0.32 23.47 -10.00
N ALA A 19 -1.05 22.82 -9.08
CA ALA A 19 -0.49 21.66 -8.42
C ALA A 19 -0.24 20.61 -9.53
N ASN A 20 1.02 20.40 -9.86
CA ASN A 20 1.42 19.29 -10.72
C ASN A 20 1.27 17.99 -9.92
N ASN A 21 0.05 17.50 -9.79
CA ASN A 21 -0.22 16.14 -9.34
C ASN A 21 0.01 15.18 -10.52
N SER A 22 1.24 15.18 -11.05
CA SER A 22 1.63 14.14 -12.01
C SER A 22 1.93 12.88 -11.21
N THR A 23 1.14 11.82 -11.44
CA THR A 23 1.48 10.49 -10.96
C THR A 23 2.86 10.10 -11.51
N PRO A 24 3.71 9.42 -10.74
CA PRO A 24 5.01 8.96 -11.22
C PRO A 24 4.89 8.08 -12.48
N ASP A 25 5.92 8.11 -13.29
CA ASP A 25 6.06 7.16 -14.40
C ASP A 25 6.27 5.75 -13.83
N ARG A 26 5.52 4.77 -14.35
CA ARG A 26 5.63 3.37 -13.95
C ARG A 26 6.78 2.70 -14.71
N SER A 27 7.58 1.93 -13.99
CA SER A 27 8.58 1.02 -14.56
C SER A 27 8.05 -0.39 -14.83
N VAL A 28 6.93 -0.73 -14.19
CA VAL A 28 6.27 -2.04 -14.24
C VAL A 28 4.77 -1.91 -14.37
N ASP A 29 4.14 -2.95 -14.89
CA ASP A 29 2.72 -3.23 -14.85
C ASP A 29 2.47 -4.30 -13.79
N ILE A 30 1.62 -4.02 -12.80
CA ILE A 30 1.26 -5.01 -11.76
C ILE A 30 0.09 -5.83 -12.27
N LEU A 31 0.33 -7.07 -12.60
CA LEU A 31 -0.67 -7.97 -13.16
C LEU A 31 -1.61 -8.51 -12.09
N HIS A 32 -1.03 -8.88 -10.94
CA HIS A 32 -1.75 -9.50 -9.83
C HIS A 32 -1.05 -9.25 -8.50
N SER A 33 -1.83 -9.16 -7.41
CA SER A 33 -1.33 -9.06 -6.04
C SER A 33 -2.02 -10.08 -5.14
N LEU A 34 -1.24 -10.99 -4.55
CA LEU A 34 -1.71 -11.91 -3.51
C LEU A 34 -1.29 -11.35 -2.14
N ILE A 35 -2.26 -10.87 -1.36
CA ILE A 35 -2.08 -10.27 -0.04
C ILE A 35 -2.46 -11.32 1.02
N ASP A 36 -1.47 -11.89 1.70
CA ASP A 36 -1.65 -12.92 2.73
C ASP A 36 -1.18 -12.39 4.09
N ILE A 37 -2.12 -11.94 4.91
CA ILE A 37 -1.86 -11.19 6.13
C ILE A 37 -2.68 -11.67 7.33
N LYS A 38 -2.07 -11.54 8.51
CA LYS A 38 -2.71 -11.65 9.82
C LYS A 38 -2.88 -10.24 10.41
N ILE A 39 -4.10 -9.93 10.86
CA ILE A 39 -4.43 -8.66 11.50
C ILE A 39 -4.63 -8.90 13.00
N ASP A 40 -3.87 -8.19 13.81
CA ASP A 40 -4.02 -8.13 15.27
C ASP A 40 -4.54 -6.75 15.66
N ILE A 41 -5.83 -6.68 16.00
CA ILE A 41 -6.49 -5.42 16.35
C ILE A 41 -6.00 -4.88 17.70
N LEU A 42 -5.66 -5.74 18.65
CA LEU A 42 -5.23 -5.30 19.98
C LEU A 42 -3.84 -4.64 19.92
N SER A 43 -2.92 -5.21 19.18
CA SER A 43 -1.57 -4.66 18.99
C SER A 43 -1.47 -3.68 17.82
N GLU A 44 -2.57 -3.46 17.06
CA GLU A 44 -2.63 -2.58 15.90
C GLU A 44 -1.57 -2.93 14.86
N LYS A 45 -1.43 -4.23 14.57
CA LYS A 45 -0.39 -4.77 13.68
C LYS A 45 -0.94 -5.61 12.55
N VAL A 46 -0.23 -5.52 11.44
CA VAL A 46 -0.33 -6.43 10.30
C VAL A 46 0.96 -7.22 10.21
N THR A 47 0.87 -8.53 10.04
CA THR A 47 2.02 -9.38 9.77
C THR A 47 1.69 -10.32 8.62
N GLY A 48 2.56 -10.42 7.64
CA GLY A 48 2.30 -11.31 6.53
C GLY A 48 3.28 -11.16 5.38
N LYS A 49 2.76 -11.48 4.23
CA LYS A 49 3.48 -11.37 2.96
C LYS A 49 2.53 -10.86 1.88
N VAL A 50 3.09 -10.18 0.91
CA VAL A 50 2.45 -9.91 -0.37
C VAL A 50 3.30 -10.48 -1.49
N THR A 51 2.65 -11.03 -2.49
CA THR A 51 3.31 -11.47 -3.74
C THR A 51 2.69 -10.68 -4.88
N HIS A 52 3.52 -9.89 -5.56
CA HIS A 52 3.12 -9.17 -6.76
C HIS A 52 3.70 -9.86 -7.99
N SER A 53 2.85 -10.06 -9.00
CA SER A 53 3.24 -10.47 -10.35
C SER A 53 3.43 -9.22 -11.18
N PHE A 54 4.64 -8.99 -11.67
CA PHE A 54 5.02 -7.81 -12.45
C PHE A 54 5.37 -8.16 -13.88
N SER A 55 5.09 -7.23 -14.79
CA SER A 55 5.67 -7.19 -16.14
C SER A 55 6.40 -5.86 -16.33
N PRO A 56 7.69 -5.84 -16.75
CA PRO A 56 8.40 -4.59 -17.04
C PRO A 56 7.74 -3.81 -18.17
N LEU A 57 7.65 -2.48 -18.05
CA LEU A 57 7.17 -1.60 -19.11
C LEU A 57 8.29 -1.13 -20.07
N GLY A 58 9.53 -1.35 -19.71
CA GLY A 58 10.71 -0.98 -20.47
C GLY A 58 11.54 -2.15 -20.98
N SER A 59 12.64 -1.85 -21.65
CA SER A 59 13.52 -2.87 -22.28
C SER A 59 14.43 -3.61 -21.30
N ALA A 60 14.67 -3.07 -20.12
CA ALA A 60 15.52 -3.69 -19.09
C ALA A 60 15.16 -3.15 -17.71
N LEU A 61 14.66 -4.02 -16.85
CA LEU A 61 14.37 -3.74 -15.45
C LEU A 61 15.33 -4.56 -14.59
N SER A 62 16.23 -3.92 -13.85
CA SER A 62 17.15 -4.57 -12.89
C SER A 62 16.88 -4.20 -11.45
N GLU A 63 16.10 -3.15 -11.23
CA GLU A 63 15.71 -2.66 -9.91
C GLU A 63 14.20 -2.42 -9.89
N LEU A 64 13.59 -2.65 -8.74
CA LEU A 64 12.16 -2.39 -8.51
C LEU A 64 12.00 -1.56 -7.24
N GLU A 65 11.14 -0.56 -7.29
CA GLU A 65 10.77 0.28 -6.16
C GLU A 65 9.28 0.18 -5.90
N LEU A 66 8.91 0.05 -4.64
CA LEU A 66 7.53 0.09 -4.16
C LEU A 66 7.40 1.08 -3.01
N ASP A 67 6.21 1.60 -2.80
CA ASP A 67 5.85 2.38 -1.63
C ASP A 67 5.71 1.43 -0.43
N ALA A 68 6.33 1.80 0.72
CA ALA A 68 6.37 0.96 1.90
C ALA A 68 6.71 1.78 3.17
N GLU A 69 5.70 2.39 3.78
CA GLU A 69 5.83 3.19 4.99
C GLU A 69 5.24 2.45 6.20
N ASP A 70 5.59 2.86 7.42
CA ASP A 70 5.11 2.29 8.70
C ASP A 70 5.32 0.77 8.85
N MET A 71 6.25 0.19 8.12
CA MET A 71 6.51 -1.25 8.13
C MET A 71 7.99 -1.58 8.20
N ILE A 72 8.25 -2.83 8.59
CA ILE A 72 9.59 -3.42 8.57
C ILE A 72 9.54 -4.60 7.60
N VAL A 73 10.23 -4.46 6.49
CA VAL A 73 10.44 -5.56 5.55
C VAL A 73 11.49 -6.51 6.11
N ARG A 74 11.18 -7.81 6.12
CA ARG A 74 12.02 -8.86 6.68
C ARG A 74 12.75 -9.66 5.62
N ARG A 75 12.11 -9.86 4.48
CA ARG A 75 12.60 -10.71 3.41
C ARG A 75 11.95 -10.35 2.09
N VAL A 76 12.74 -10.39 1.02
CA VAL A 76 12.24 -10.24 -0.35
C VAL A 76 12.77 -11.39 -1.20
N ARG A 77 11.91 -11.98 -2.04
CA ARG A 77 12.25 -13.12 -2.89
C ARG A 77 11.69 -13.00 -4.29
N ILE A 78 12.40 -13.56 -5.25
CA ILE A 78 11.87 -13.91 -6.57
C ILE A 78 11.87 -15.44 -6.65
N GLY A 79 10.66 -16.02 -6.76
CA GLY A 79 10.50 -17.46 -6.59
C GLY A 79 11.01 -17.94 -5.24
N ASN A 80 12.00 -18.86 -5.24
CA ASN A 80 12.62 -19.38 -4.02
C ASN A 80 13.94 -18.69 -3.63
N LYS A 81 14.37 -17.68 -4.38
CA LYS A 81 15.65 -17.00 -4.18
C LYS A 81 15.47 -15.68 -3.46
N ASP A 82 16.21 -15.50 -2.37
CA ASP A 82 16.31 -14.20 -1.69
C ASP A 82 17.04 -13.20 -2.58
N ILE A 83 16.58 -11.96 -2.61
CA ILE A 83 17.21 -10.88 -3.34
C ILE A 83 17.60 -9.75 -2.38
N PRO A 84 18.64 -8.97 -2.71
CA PRO A 84 19.02 -7.79 -1.94
C PRO A 84 17.92 -6.73 -2.00
N PHE A 85 17.72 -6.08 -0.86
CA PHE A 85 16.83 -4.93 -0.76
C PHE A 85 17.32 -3.96 0.30
N PHE A 86 16.90 -2.71 0.20
CA PHE A 86 17.00 -1.76 1.31
C PHE A 86 15.69 -0.97 1.41
N GLN A 87 15.34 -0.58 2.62
CA GLN A 87 14.15 0.21 2.91
C GLN A 87 14.58 1.60 3.34
N SER A 88 14.08 2.63 2.68
CA SER A 88 14.10 4.03 3.14
C SER A 88 12.86 4.29 4.02
N GLU A 89 12.60 5.55 4.39
CA GLU A 89 11.43 5.88 5.21
C GLU A 89 10.10 5.54 4.51
N GLU A 90 10.01 5.74 3.19
CA GLU A 90 8.77 5.61 2.41
C GLU A 90 8.85 4.56 1.30
N LYS A 91 10.03 4.03 0.99
CA LYS A 91 10.26 3.19 -0.19
C LYS A 91 11.01 1.91 0.14
N LEU A 92 10.63 0.87 -0.57
CA LEU A 92 11.34 -0.41 -0.64
C LEU A 92 12.03 -0.53 -1.99
N HIS A 93 13.36 -0.59 -1.99
CA HIS A 93 14.20 -0.75 -3.18
C HIS A 93 14.73 -2.17 -3.24
N MET A 94 14.61 -2.82 -4.40
CA MET A 94 14.93 -4.23 -4.61
C MET A 94 15.85 -4.40 -5.82
N ASP A 95 16.97 -5.12 -5.65
CA ASP A 95 17.84 -5.52 -6.75
C ASP A 95 17.36 -6.87 -7.31
N LEU A 96 16.95 -6.89 -8.56
CA LEU A 96 16.38 -8.08 -9.21
C LEU A 96 17.45 -9.08 -9.67
N LEU A 97 18.74 -8.78 -9.45
CA LEU A 97 19.90 -9.63 -9.76
C LEU A 97 20.16 -9.91 -11.25
N LYS A 98 19.28 -9.47 -12.14
CA LYS A 98 19.42 -9.54 -13.59
C LYS A 98 18.45 -8.56 -14.24
N ASN A 99 18.64 -8.31 -15.52
CA ASN A 99 17.69 -7.53 -16.30
C ASN A 99 16.49 -8.39 -16.72
N TYR A 100 15.29 -7.84 -16.57
CA TYR A 100 14.04 -8.37 -17.10
C TYR A 100 13.53 -7.48 -18.23
N ALA A 101 13.01 -8.09 -19.27
CA ALA A 101 12.46 -7.41 -20.44
C ALA A 101 10.92 -7.34 -20.37
N TRP A 102 10.33 -6.53 -21.21
CA TRP A 102 8.86 -6.38 -21.33
C TRP A 102 8.09 -7.68 -21.58
N SER A 103 8.76 -8.72 -22.10
CA SER A 103 8.16 -10.05 -22.31
C SER A 103 8.24 -10.97 -21.09
N ASP A 104 8.94 -10.53 -20.04
CA ASP A 104 9.11 -11.34 -18.83
C ASP A 104 7.97 -11.05 -17.86
N THR A 105 7.66 -12.05 -17.03
CA THR A 105 6.85 -11.89 -15.83
C THR A 105 7.64 -12.40 -14.64
N LEU A 106 7.58 -11.69 -13.52
CA LEU A 106 8.27 -12.08 -12.29
C LEU A 106 7.35 -11.93 -11.08
N ASP A 107 7.42 -12.91 -10.19
CA ASP A 107 6.72 -12.86 -8.91
C ASP A 107 7.69 -12.46 -7.82
N VAL A 108 7.41 -11.33 -7.17
CA VAL A 108 8.18 -10.83 -6.04
C VAL A 108 7.37 -10.99 -4.77
N THR A 109 7.89 -11.77 -3.83
CA THR A 109 7.27 -11.99 -2.51
C THR A 109 8.00 -11.19 -1.45
N ILE A 110 7.26 -10.36 -0.71
CA ILE A 110 7.75 -9.48 0.33
C ILE A 110 7.13 -9.91 1.67
N ASN A 111 7.97 -10.30 2.64
CA ASN A 111 7.53 -10.59 4.01
C ASN A 111 7.76 -9.36 4.90
N TYR A 112 6.75 -8.94 5.63
CA TYR A 112 6.80 -7.70 6.41
C TYR A 112 5.95 -7.74 7.67
N THR A 113 6.15 -6.74 8.51
CA THR A 113 5.28 -6.38 9.63
C THR A 113 5.03 -4.90 9.58
N ALA A 114 3.76 -4.48 9.59
CA ALA A 114 3.36 -3.07 9.58
C ALA A 114 2.66 -2.67 10.88
N THR A 115 2.83 -1.40 11.24
CA THR A 115 2.09 -0.72 12.33
C THR A 115 1.52 0.57 11.73
N PRO A 116 0.44 0.46 10.95
CA PRO A 116 -0.09 1.56 10.14
C PRO A 116 -0.54 2.74 10.99
N ARG A 117 -0.18 3.96 10.57
CA ARG A 117 -0.70 5.22 11.12
C ARG A 117 -1.92 5.72 10.33
N THR A 118 -2.05 5.30 9.08
CA THR A 118 -3.14 5.58 8.17
C THR A 118 -3.37 4.41 7.21
N GLY A 119 -4.36 4.46 6.33
CA GLY A 119 -4.68 3.42 5.35
C GLY A 119 -5.38 2.20 5.94
N LEU A 120 -5.00 1.74 7.13
CA LEU A 120 -5.68 0.72 7.92
C LEU A 120 -5.88 1.24 9.35
N TYR A 121 -7.11 1.34 9.77
CA TYR A 121 -7.50 1.94 11.04
C TYR A 121 -7.99 0.87 12.02
N PHE A 122 -7.57 0.98 13.28
CA PHE A 122 -7.94 0.09 14.37
C PHE A 122 -8.80 0.80 15.40
N PHE A 123 -9.87 0.14 15.84
CA PHE A 123 -10.77 0.62 16.87
C PHE A 123 -10.89 -0.43 17.97
N LYS A 124 -10.67 0.00 19.20
CA LYS A 124 -10.78 -0.81 20.40
C LYS A 124 -11.38 -0.01 21.55
N PRO A 125 -11.90 -0.65 22.61
CA PRO A 125 -12.32 0.06 23.81
C PRO A 125 -11.19 0.92 24.38
N ASP A 126 -11.52 2.12 24.83
CA ASP A 126 -10.63 3.03 25.54
C ASP A 126 -11.34 3.69 26.73
N SER A 127 -10.65 4.55 27.48
CA SER A 127 -11.20 5.22 28.65
C SER A 127 -12.39 6.12 28.35
N LEU A 128 -12.45 6.71 27.14
CA LEU A 128 -13.54 7.59 26.70
C LEU A 128 -14.71 6.77 26.12
N TYR A 129 -14.42 5.62 25.50
CA TYR A 129 -15.39 4.77 24.82
C TYR A 129 -15.24 3.30 25.25
N PRO A 130 -15.53 2.96 26.53
CA PRO A 130 -15.27 1.62 27.08
C PRO A 130 -16.16 0.52 26.48
N LYS A 131 -17.22 0.88 25.76
CA LYS A 131 -18.13 -0.05 25.08
C LYS A 131 -17.90 -0.09 23.56
N ARG A 132 -16.87 0.57 23.04
CA ARG A 132 -16.54 0.54 21.60
C ARG A 132 -16.26 -0.91 21.20
N LYS A 133 -16.86 -1.33 20.09
CA LYS A 133 -16.57 -2.65 19.51
C LYS A 133 -15.20 -2.61 18.82
N MET A 134 -14.44 -3.70 18.98
CA MET A 134 -13.20 -3.87 18.24
C MET A 134 -13.49 -4.09 16.76
N GLN A 135 -12.77 -3.38 15.92
CA GLN A 135 -12.84 -3.50 14.47
C GLN A 135 -11.59 -2.90 13.82
N ALA A 136 -11.28 -3.35 12.61
CA ALA A 136 -10.31 -2.71 11.74
C ALA A 136 -10.92 -2.56 10.35
N TRP A 137 -10.56 -1.51 9.63
CA TRP A 137 -11.01 -1.27 8.27
C TRP A 137 -10.01 -0.41 7.51
N THR A 138 -9.99 -0.56 6.19
CA THR A 138 -9.07 0.16 5.30
C THR A 138 -9.77 1.34 4.65
N GLN A 139 -9.01 2.44 4.50
CA GLN A 139 -9.34 3.62 3.70
C GLN A 139 -8.05 4.07 3.04
N GLY A 140 -7.84 3.70 1.79
CA GLY A 140 -6.57 3.87 1.09
C GLY A 140 -6.53 5.04 0.09
N GLU A 141 -7.57 5.84 0.00
CA GLU A 141 -7.61 7.01 -0.90
C GLU A 141 -6.80 8.18 -0.28
N GLU A 142 -5.90 8.87 -1.01
CA GLU A 142 -5.53 8.56 -2.41
C GLU A 142 -4.39 7.53 -2.48
N THR A 143 -3.43 7.55 -1.55
CA THR A 143 -2.20 6.77 -1.57
C THR A 143 -1.83 6.28 -0.15
N ASP A 144 -2.81 5.85 0.65
CA ASP A 144 -2.58 5.43 2.04
C ASP A 144 -2.44 3.90 2.22
N ASN A 145 -2.55 3.11 1.13
CA ASN A 145 -2.44 1.65 1.25
C ASN A 145 -1.03 1.18 1.57
N HIS A 146 0.00 1.92 1.15
CA HIS A 146 1.40 1.57 1.39
C HIS A 146 1.83 1.61 2.87
N HIS A 147 0.97 2.08 3.77
CA HIS A 147 1.18 2.01 5.22
C HIS A 147 0.88 0.62 5.81
N TRP A 148 0.14 -0.24 5.10
CA TRP A 148 -0.21 -1.57 5.61
C TRP A 148 0.14 -2.72 4.66
N VAL A 149 0.43 -2.42 3.39
CA VAL A 149 0.92 -3.38 2.39
C VAL A 149 1.92 -2.70 1.46
N PRO A 150 3.13 -3.25 1.23
CA PRO A 150 4.07 -2.66 0.28
C PRO A 150 3.55 -2.84 -1.15
N LEU A 151 3.36 -1.75 -1.91
CA LEU A 151 2.83 -1.76 -3.28
C LEU A 151 3.22 -0.47 -4.03
N TYR A 152 2.89 -0.40 -5.31
CA TYR A 152 2.83 0.87 -6.05
C TYR A 152 1.46 1.50 -5.80
N ASP A 153 1.41 2.58 -5.00
CA ASP A 153 0.16 3.12 -4.44
C ASP A 153 -0.34 4.36 -5.17
N TYR A 154 -0.44 4.28 -6.48
CA TYR A 154 -0.95 5.38 -7.30
C TYR A 154 -2.12 4.91 -8.19
N PRO A 155 -3.11 5.81 -8.46
CA PRO A 155 -4.35 5.46 -9.17
C PRO A 155 -4.17 5.18 -10.67
N ASN A 156 -2.96 5.38 -11.23
CA ASN A 156 -2.63 5.06 -12.61
C ASN A 156 -2.25 3.58 -12.82
N GLU A 157 -2.31 2.75 -11.75
CA GLU A 157 -2.12 1.31 -11.81
C GLU A 157 -3.46 0.58 -11.62
N ARG A 158 -3.64 -0.54 -12.33
CA ARG A 158 -4.81 -1.42 -12.21
C ARG A 158 -4.37 -2.86 -12.25
N SER A 159 -4.62 -3.58 -11.19
CA SER A 159 -4.28 -5.00 -11.09
C SER A 159 -5.46 -5.81 -10.54
N THR A 160 -5.42 -7.11 -10.77
CA THR A 160 -6.26 -8.04 -10.00
C THR A 160 -5.63 -8.31 -8.64
N PHE A 161 -6.43 -8.70 -7.66
CA PHE A 161 -5.88 -9.09 -6.36
C PHE A 161 -6.67 -10.22 -5.71
N GLU A 162 -5.99 -10.94 -4.83
CA GLU A 162 -6.55 -11.93 -3.93
C GLU A 162 -6.12 -11.59 -2.50
N THR A 163 -7.04 -11.73 -1.54
CA THR A 163 -6.77 -11.43 -0.15
C THR A 163 -6.99 -12.66 0.71
N ILE A 164 -5.97 -13.06 1.46
CA ILE A 164 -6.00 -14.09 2.49
C ILE A 164 -5.88 -13.39 3.84
N LEU A 165 -6.98 -13.32 4.60
CA LEU A 165 -7.03 -12.63 5.88
C LEU A 165 -7.13 -13.62 7.03
N THR A 166 -6.15 -13.61 7.92
CA THR A 166 -6.20 -14.36 9.17
C THR A 166 -6.53 -13.42 10.32
N VAL A 167 -7.63 -13.71 11.04
CA VAL A 167 -8.11 -12.94 12.20
C VAL A 167 -8.56 -13.86 13.31
N SER A 168 -8.72 -13.34 14.55
CA SER A 168 -9.33 -14.09 15.65
C SER A 168 -10.73 -14.57 15.28
N GLN A 169 -11.13 -15.76 15.76
CA GLN A 169 -12.43 -16.37 15.45
C GLN A 169 -13.64 -15.53 15.85
N GLU A 170 -13.47 -14.59 16.77
CA GLU A 170 -14.54 -13.66 17.20
C GLU A 170 -14.88 -12.59 16.15
N PHE A 171 -14.00 -12.36 15.16
CA PHE A 171 -14.19 -11.36 14.12
C PHE A 171 -14.74 -11.98 12.84
N LYS A 172 -15.41 -11.17 12.04
CA LYS A 172 -15.77 -11.49 10.67
C LYS A 172 -14.93 -10.64 9.73
N ALA A 173 -14.20 -11.28 8.82
CA ALA A 173 -13.47 -10.60 7.76
C ALA A 173 -14.37 -10.37 6.53
N VAL A 174 -14.22 -9.21 5.90
CA VAL A 174 -14.88 -8.83 4.65
C VAL A 174 -13.86 -8.13 3.77
N SER A 175 -13.80 -8.49 2.51
CA SER A 175 -12.95 -7.86 1.51
C SER A 175 -13.71 -7.67 0.20
N ASN A 176 -13.11 -7.00 -0.78
CA ASN A 176 -13.65 -6.93 -2.12
C ASN A 176 -13.49 -8.29 -2.82
N GLY A 177 -14.36 -8.56 -3.80
CA GLY A 177 -14.37 -9.81 -4.54
C GLY A 177 -15.31 -10.87 -3.96
N GLU A 178 -15.16 -12.08 -4.42
CA GLU A 178 -15.94 -13.25 -4.01
C GLU A 178 -15.27 -13.97 -2.85
N LEU A 179 -16.03 -14.36 -1.82
CA LEU A 179 -15.52 -15.21 -0.74
C LEU A 179 -15.34 -16.64 -1.24
N LEU A 180 -14.10 -17.11 -1.30
CA LEU A 180 -13.76 -18.45 -1.79
C LEU A 180 -13.84 -19.51 -0.70
N SER A 181 -13.34 -19.22 0.52
CA SER A 181 -13.32 -20.19 1.61
C SER A 181 -13.15 -19.53 2.98
N ILE A 182 -13.55 -20.27 4.03
CA ILE A 182 -13.23 -19.95 5.42
C ILE A 182 -12.61 -21.20 6.04
N ILE A 183 -11.40 -21.08 6.58
CA ILE A 183 -10.67 -22.16 7.24
C ILE A 183 -10.54 -21.81 8.72
N VAL A 184 -11.07 -22.66 9.60
CA VAL A 184 -10.90 -22.53 11.05
C VAL A 184 -9.54 -23.13 11.42
N ASN A 185 -8.72 -22.36 12.12
CA ASN A 185 -7.39 -22.76 12.55
C ASN A 185 -7.41 -23.25 14.02
N ASP A 186 -6.45 -24.10 14.38
CA ASP A 186 -6.37 -24.68 15.75
C ASP A 186 -5.89 -23.65 16.80
N ASP A 187 -5.38 -22.50 16.37
CA ASP A 187 -4.84 -21.43 17.23
C ASP A 187 -5.90 -20.39 17.68
N GLY A 188 -7.17 -20.64 17.46
CA GLY A 188 -8.27 -19.70 17.79
C GLY A 188 -8.43 -18.57 16.76
N THR A 189 -7.86 -18.73 15.57
CA THR A 189 -8.07 -17.84 14.44
C THR A 189 -8.89 -18.53 13.35
N HIS A 190 -9.31 -17.77 12.35
CA HIS A 190 -9.73 -18.29 11.06
C HIS A 190 -9.11 -17.48 9.91
N THR A 191 -9.01 -18.16 8.81
CA THR A 191 -8.48 -17.56 7.57
C THR A 191 -9.56 -17.58 6.51
#